data_f82defa35b4cf67d8a3db4476e10b87e
#
_entry.id   f82defa35b4cf67d8a3db4476e10b87e
#
_cell.length_a   1.000
_cell.length_b   1.000
_cell.length_c   1.000
_cell.angle_alpha   90.00
_cell.angle_beta   90.00
_cell.angle_gamma   90.00
#
_symmetry.space_group_name_H-M   'P 1'
#
loop_
_entity.id
_entity.type
_entity.pdbx_description
1 polymer ?
#
loop_
_entity_poly.entity_id
_entity_poly.type
_entity_poly.pdbx_seq_one_letter_code
_entity_poly.pdbx_strand_id
1 'polypeptide(L)'
;MIPIHVESAWKGTSDCRACGIRDLVLFADLNEDDFGLIHAPIDDMAYPVGGLIYSEGDKALGVFTLRQGMVKLVRSTADGRERIIRVLRAGDVVGIEALATGHYDSEAVALNDVKVCRIPLGVMHNLSTQSPRLHNRLMQKWQQALKGADDWLADLNFGTAR
;
A
#
# COMPACT_ATOMS: atom_id res chain seq x y z
N MET A 1 10.99 21.66 -8.76
CA MET A 1 9.65 21.14 -8.42
C MET A 1 8.90 22.18 -7.63
N ILE A 2 7.69 22.45 -7.99
CA ILE A 2 6.85 23.41 -7.24
C ILE A 2 6.27 22.67 -6.03
N PRO A 3 6.51 23.16 -4.81
CA PRO A 3 5.92 22.52 -3.63
C PRO A 3 4.40 22.55 -3.72
N ILE A 4 3.77 21.43 -3.39
CA ILE A 4 2.32 21.35 -3.33
C ILE A 4 1.86 21.96 -2.01
N HIS A 5 0.86 22.82 -2.10
CA HIS A 5 0.20 23.33 -0.91
C HIS A 5 -0.36 22.18 -0.09
N VAL A 6 -0.23 22.27 1.24
CA VAL A 6 -0.79 21.26 2.14
C VAL A 6 -2.24 20.96 1.83
N GLU A 7 -3.04 21.98 1.57
CA GLU A 7 -4.45 21.81 1.21
C GLU A 7 -4.64 21.07 -0.10
N SER A 8 -3.79 21.33 -1.09
CA SER A 8 -3.86 20.63 -2.38
C SER A 8 -3.48 19.16 -2.24
N ALA A 9 -2.45 18.87 -1.45
CA ALA A 9 -2.03 17.50 -1.18
C ALA A 9 -3.10 16.73 -0.41
N TRP A 10 -3.79 17.39 0.51
CA TRP A 10 -4.87 16.78 1.29
C TRP A 10 -6.13 16.55 0.46
N LYS A 11 -6.45 17.48 -0.42
CA LYS A 11 -7.71 17.48 -1.15
C LYS A 11 -7.58 16.94 -2.54
N GLY A 12 -6.49 17.04 -3.22
CA GLY A 12 -6.28 16.59 -4.58
C GLY A 12 -7.36 15.65 -5.09
N THR A 13 -7.03 14.47 -5.56
CA THR A 13 -8.01 13.42 -5.77
C THR A 13 -8.26 12.61 -4.49
N SER A 14 -7.36 12.71 -3.49
CA SER A 14 -7.52 12.11 -2.16
C SER A 14 -7.66 13.18 -1.10
N ASP A 15 -8.62 13.01 -0.20
CA ASP A 15 -8.77 13.82 1.00
C ASP A 15 -8.46 12.98 2.23
N CYS A 16 -7.21 13.04 2.68
CA CYS A 16 -6.74 12.25 3.82
C CYS A 16 -7.37 12.70 5.14
N ARG A 17 -7.80 13.96 5.24
CA ARG A 17 -8.46 14.49 6.45
C ARG A 17 -9.86 13.92 6.62
N ALA A 18 -10.58 13.74 5.52
CA ALA A 18 -11.94 13.24 5.51
C ALA A 18 -12.03 11.74 5.23
N CYS A 19 -10.91 11.04 5.18
CA CYS A 19 -10.86 9.61 4.91
C CYS A 19 -11.55 8.82 6.02
N GLY A 20 -12.57 8.02 5.68
CA GLY A 20 -13.34 7.25 6.64
C GLY A 20 -12.54 6.15 7.36
N ILE A 21 -11.38 5.77 6.81
CA ILE A 21 -10.49 4.77 7.41
C ILE A 21 -9.17 5.38 7.86
N ARG A 22 -9.15 6.69 8.11
CA ARG A 22 -7.92 7.43 8.42
C ARG A 22 -7.07 6.78 9.50
N ASP A 23 -7.69 6.24 10.54
CA ASP A 23 -6.98 5.62 11.65
C ASP A 23 -6.25 4.33 11.25
N LEU A 24 -6.61 3.74 10.12
CA LEU A 24 -6.02 2.50 9.62
C LEU A 24 -4.95 2.72 8.56
N VAL A 25 -4.89 3.92 7.95
CA VAL A 25 -4.00 4.19 6.83
C VAL A 25 -2.65 4.76 7.28
N LEU A 26 -1.70 4.80 6.34
CA LEU A 26 -0.32 5.23 6.62
C LEU A 26 -0.22 6.63 7.23
N PHE A 27 -1.10 7.53 6.80
CA PHE A 27 -1.02 8.93 7.19
C PHE A 27 -1.84 9.28 8.44
N ALA A 28 -2.33 8.26 9.15
CA ALA A 28 -3.18 8.45 10.32
C ALA A 28 -2.55 9.35 11.40
N ASP A 29 -1.25 9.19 11.61
CA ASP A 29 -0.53 9.86 12.71
C ASP A 29 0.17 11.16 12.28
N LEU A 30 0.04 11.56 11.01
CA LEU A 30 0.69 12.75 10.50
C LEU A 30 0.03 14.03 11.05
N ASN A 31 0.86 15.02 11.35
CA ASN A 31 0.40 16.37 11.69
C ASN A 31 0.53 17.31 10.49
N GLU A 32 0.15 18.58 10.68
CA GLU A 32 0.20 19.58 9.60
C GLU A 32 1.62 19.79 9.03
N ASP A 33 2.64 19.76 9.88
CA ASP A 33 4.02 19.92 9.44
C ASP A 33 4.45 18.76 8.55
N ASP A 34 4.03 17.54 8.88
CA ASP A 34 4.31 16.36 8.06
C ASP A 34 3.64 16.49 6.69
N PHE A 35 2.40 16.94 6.63
CA PHE A 35 1.71 17.14 5.36
C PHE A 35 2.36 18.23 4.51
N GLY A 36 3.02 19.17 5.13
CA GLY A 36 3.81 20.19 4.42
C GLY A 36 5.01 19.64 3.68
N LEU A 37 5.45 18.43 3.98
CA LEU A 37 6.54 17.76 3.28
C LEU A 37 6.11 17.04 2.01
N ILE A 38 4.82 16.93 1.77
CA ILE A 38 4.28 16.27 0.57
C ILE A 38 4.52 17.20 -0.63
N HIS A 39 5.25 16.71 -1.61
CA HIS A 39 5.68 17.48 -2.77
C HIS A 39 5.15 16.96 -4.10
N ALA A 40 4.29 15.96 -4.08
CA ALA A 40 3.67 15.39 -5.27
C ALA A 40 2.25 14.94 -4.93
N PRO A 41 1.32 14.93 -5.91
CA PRO A 41 -0.06 14.57 -5.65
C PRO A 41 -0.22 13.14 -5.15
N ILE A 42 -1.14 12.97 -4.20
CA ILE A 42 -1.65 11.67 -3.78
C ILE A 42 -3.00 11.51 -4.47
N ASP A 43 -3.13 10.47 -5.27
CA ASP A 43 -4.28 10.28 -6.12
C ASP A 43 -5.19 9.15 -5.64
N ASP A 44 -6.50 9.38 -5.75
CA ASP A 44 -7.49 8.31 -5.64
C ASP A 44 -7.53 7.54 -6.94
N MET A 45 -7.51 6.21 -6.83
CA MET A 45 -7.63 5.32 -7.96
C MET A 45 -8.65 4.23 -7.66
N ALA A 46 -9.39 3.82 -8.67
CA ALA A 46 -10.39 2.76 -8.56
C ALA A 46 -10.08 1.65 -9.56
N TYR A 47 -10.31 0.42 -9.13
CA TYR A 47 -10.12 -0.76 -9.96
C TYR A 47 -11.36 -1.65 -9.86
N PRO A 48 -11.90 -2.13 -11.00
CA PRO A 48 -13.02 -3.06 -10.98
C PRO A 48 -12.56 -4.47 -10.58
N VAL A 49 -13.51 -5.35 -10.35
CA VAL A 49 -13.26 -6.78 -10.13
C VAL A 49 -12.31 -7.32 -11.20
N GLY A 50 -11.24 -7.98 -10.78
CA GLY A 50 -10.25 -8.53 -11.71
C GLY A 50 -9.26 -7.50 -12.25
N GLY A 51 -9.40 -6.22 -11.89
CA GLY A 51 -8.50 -5.16 -12.33
C GLY A 51 -7.08 -5.34 -11.80
N LEU A 52 -6.11 -5.12 -12.67
CA LEU A 52 -4.69 -5.23 -12.34
C LEU A 52 -4.18 -3.91 -11.78
N ILE A 53 -3.69 -3.93 -10.55
CA ILE A 53 -3.11 -2.74 -9.91
C ILE A 53 -1.65 -2.58 -10.34
N TYR A 54 -0.89 -3.66 -10.33
CA TYR A 54 0.47 -3.72 -10.86
C TYR A 54 0.87 -5.17 -11.13
N SER A 55 1.90 -5.36 -11.94
CA SER A 55 2.45 -6.67 -12.26
C SER A 55 3.72 -6.97 -11.48
N GLU A 56 3.96 -8.25 -11.24
CA GLU A 56 5.20 -8.73 -10.63
C GLU A 56 6.41 -8.26 -11.46
N GLY A 57 7.38 -7.67 -10.78
CA GLY A 57 8.61 -7.19 -11.42
C GLY A 57 8.53 -5.77 -11.98
N ASP A 58 7.36 -5.16 -12.06
CA ASP A 58 7.22 -3.79 -12.54
C ASP A 58 8.00 -2.82 -11.66
N LYS A 59 8.60 -1.81 -12.31
CA LYS A 59 9.17 -0.68 -11.60
C LYS A 59 8.05 0.08 -10.90
N ALA A 60 8.21 0.32 -9.61
CA ALA A 60 7.19 0.96 -8.81
C ALA A 60 7.24 2.48 -8.94
N LEU A 61 6.09 3.08 -9.17
CA LEU A 61 5.90 4.52 -9.14
C LEU A 61 5.40 4.99 -7.76
N GLY A 62 4.80 4.11 -6.99
CA GLY A 62 4.27 4.43 -5.69
C GLY A 62 3.85 3.21 -4.90
N VAL A 63 3.37 3.45 -3.69
CA VAL A 63 2.68 2.48 -2.87
C VAL A 63 1.21 2.88 -2.76
N PHE A 64 0.38 1.93 -2.38
CA PHE A 64 -1.06 2.16 -2.32
C PHE A 64 -1.57 1.88 -0.90
N THR A 65 -2.46 2.74 -0.42
CA THR A 65 -3.26 2.44 0.76
C THR A 65 -4.62 1.96 0.29
N LEU A 66 -5.01 0.77 0.71
CA LEU A 66 -6.30 0.20 0.34
C LEU A 66 -7.40 0.82 1.20
N ARG A 67 -8.29 1.55 0.56
CA ARG A 67 -9.39 2.25 1.24
C ARG A 67 -10.68 1.45 1.27
N GLN A 68 -10.94 0.68 0.22
CA GLN A 68 -12.15 -0.09 0.07
C GLN A 68 -11.86 -1.32 -0.77
N GLY A 69 -12.50 -2.43 -0.43
CA GLY A 69 -12.39 -3.65 -1.20
C GLY A 69 -11.28 -4.57 -0.71
N MET A 70 -10.99 -5.56 -1.53
CA MET A 70 -9.98 -6.59 -1.24
C MET A 70 -9.08 -6.78 -2.45
N VAL A 71 -7.81 -7.02 -2.18
CA VAL A 71 -6.77 -7.23 -3.19
C VAL A 71 -6.05 -8.53 -2.89
N LYS A 72 -5.87 -9.37 -3.91
CA LYS A 72 -4.99 -10.54 -3.81
C LYS A 72 -3.62 -10.22 -4.36
N LEU A 73 -2.59 -10.70 -3.69
CA LEU A 73 -1.23 -10.70 -4.19
C LEU A 73 -0.91 -12.09 -4.76
N VAL A 74 -0.42 -12.11 -5.99
CA VAL A 74 -0.19 -13.35 -6.74
C VAL A 74 1.26 -13.40 -7.20
N ARG A 75 1.88 -14.55 -7.05
CA ARG A 75 3.19 -14.84 -7.62
C ARG A 75 3.11 -15.97 -8.62
N SER A 76 3.88 -15.84 -9.69
CA SER A 76 4.09 -16.91 -10.63
C SER A 76 5.25 -17.80 -10.16
N THR A 77 5.05 -19.09 -10.19
CA THR A 77 6.09 -20.08 -9.89
C THR A 77 6.85 -20.46 -11.17
N ALA A 78 8.01 -21.11 -11.01
CA ALA A 78 8.87 -21.48 -12.14
C ALA A 78 8.18 -22.41 -13.14
N ASP A 79 7.18 -23.17 -12.73
CA ASP A 79 6.40 -24.07 -13.58
C ASP A 79 5.22 -23.39 -14.27
N GLY A 80 5.12 -22.06 -14.18
CA GLY A 80 4.07 -21.27 -14.82
C GLY A 80 2.75 -21.19 -14.03
N ARG A 81 2.70 -21.76 -12.84
CA ARG A 81 1.51 -21.66 -12.00
C ARG A 81 1.48 -20.36 -11.24
N GLU A 82 0.28 -19.87 -10.95
CA GLU A 82 0.06 -18.72 -10.11
C GLU A 82 -0.36 -19.15 -8.71
N ARG A 83 0.18 -18.45 -7.70
CA ARG A 83 -0.20 -18.69 -6.32
C ARG A 83 -0.59 -17.40 -5.66
N ILE A 84 -1.72 -17.42 -4.95
CA ILE A 84 -2.10 -16.32 -4.08
C ILE A 84 -1.23 -16.42 -2.84
N ILE A 85 -0.44 -15.39 -2.60
CA ILE A 85 0.47 -15.34 -1.43
C ILE A 85 -0.13 -14.56 -0.27
N ARG A 86 -1.09 -13.68 -0.54
CA ARG A 86 -1.75 -12.90 0.51
C ARG A 86 -3.00 -12.23 -0.03
N VAL A 87 -3.95 -11.95 0.87
CA VAL A 87 -5.13 -11.13 0.59
C VAL A 87 -5.08 -9.90 1.50
N LEU A 88 -5.24 -8.72 0.91
CA LEU A 88 -5.20 -7.44 1.61
C LEU A 88 -6.59 -6.85 1.74
N ARG A 89 -6.80 -6.07 2.79
CA ARG A 89 -8.08 -5.44 3.14
C ARG A 89 -7.91 -3.95 3.31
N ALA A 90 -9.03 -3.25 3.49
CA ALA A 90 -9.02 -1.83 3.81
C ALA A 90 -8.10 -1.52 5.01
N GLY A 91 -7.25 -0.53 4.86
CA GLY A 91 -6.22 -0.15 5.82
C GLY A 91 -4.84 -0.72 5.51
N ASP A 92 -4.75 -1.79 4.74
CA ASP A 92 -3.46 -2.39 4.37
C ASP A 92 -2.73 -1.56 3.30
N VAL A 93 -1.41 -1.69 3.29
CA VAL A 93 -0.56 -1.09 2.27
C VAL A 93 -0.29 -2.11 1.17
N VAL A 94 -0.57 -1.74 -0.06
CA VAL A 94 -0.33 -2.57 -1.25
C VAL A 94 0.96 -2.09 -1.90
N GLY A 95 1.92 -2.99 -2.10
CA GLY A 95 3.20 -2.65 -2.72
C GLY A 95 4.23 -2.07 -1.75
N ILE A 96 4.14 -2.37 -0.47
CA ILE A 96 5.07 -1.85 0.55
C ILE A 96 6.52 -2.25 0.27
N GLU A 97 6.74 -3.40 -0.35
CA GLU A 97 8.07 -3.88 -0.73
C GLU A 97 8.80 -2.92 -1.68
N ALA A 98 8.06 -2.14 -2.46
CA ALA A 98 8.63 -1.17 -3.39
C ALA A 98 9.44 -0.08 -2.68
N LEU A 99 9.20 0.16 -1.41
CA LEU A 99 9.99 1.12 -0.62
C LEU A 99 11.42 0.66 -0.44
N ALA A 100 11.67 -0.63 -0.44
CA ALA A 100 13.01 -1.21 -0.28
C ALA A 100 13.72 -1.42 -1.62
N THR A 101 13.00 -1.88 -2.65
CA THR A 101 13.61 -2.36 -3.88
C THR A 101 13.29 -1.51 -5.12
N GLY A 102 12.25 -0.69 -5.05
CA GLY A 102 11.77 0.08 -6.21
C GLY A 102 10.96 -0.75 -7.20
N HIS A 103 10.70 -2.02 -6.91
CA HIS A 103 9.94 -2.93 -7.76
C HIS A 103 8.91 -3.69 -6.95
N TYR A 104 7.87 -4.19 -7.63
CA TYR A 104 6.87 -5.03 -6.98
C TYR A 104 7.27 -6.50 -7.03
N ASP A 105 7.11 -7.20 -5.90
CA ASP A 105 7.47 -8.61 -5.76
C ASP A 105 6.37 -9.57 -6.18
N SER A 106 5.18 -9.05 -6.43
CA SER A 106 4.00 -9.84 -6.78
C SER A 106 3.08 -9.03 -7.68
N GLU A 107 2.11 -9.70 -8.27
CA GLU A 107 1.01 -9.07 -8.99
C GLU A 107 -0.10 -8.74 -7.99
N ALA A 108 -0.70 -7.57 -8.12
CA ALA A 108 -1.84 -7.15 -7.28
C ALA A 108 -3.10 -7.04 -8.13
N VAL A 109 -4.13 -7.79 -7.74
CA VAL A 109 -5.38 -7.89 -8.49
C VAL A 109 -6.57 -7.62 -7.57
N ALA A 110 -7.50 -6.81 -8.03
CA ALA A 110 -8.73 -6.50 -7.29
C ALA A 110 -9.67 -7.70 -7.25
N LEU A 111 -10.08 -8.10 -6.05
CA LEU A 111 -11.04 -9.19 -5.85
C LEU A 111 -12.49 -8.73 -5.96
N ASN A 112 -12.72 -7.45 -5.74
CA ASN A 112 -14.01 -6.78 -5.89
C ASN A 112 -13.74 -5.34 -6.35
N ASP A 113 -14.71 -4.44 -6.24
CA ASP A 113 -14.47 -3.04 -6.54
C ASP A 113 -13.54 -2.44 -5.47
N VAL A 114 -12.40 -1.95 -5.91
CA VAL A 114 -11.30 -1.49 -5.04
C VAL A 114 -11.10 0.00 -5.21
N LYS A 115 -10.91 0.68 -4.10
CA LYS A 115 -10.45 2.07 -4.06
C LYS A 115 -9.17 2.16 -3.25
N VAL A 116 -8.17 2.83 -3.83
CA VAL A 116 -6.85 3.01 -3.21
C VAL A 116 -6.42 4.47 -3.31
N CYS A 117 -5.54 4.87 -2.39
CA CYS A 117 -4.75 6.09 -2.52
C CYS A 117 -3.37 5.71 -3.01
N ARG A 118 -2.94 6.25 -4.14
CA ARG A 118 -1.58 6.04 -4.65
C ARG A 118 -0.67 7.15 -4.13
N ILE A 119 0.37 6.75 -3.42
CA ILE A 119 1.36 7.66 -2.85
C ILE A 119 2.67 7.48 -3.60
N PRO A 120 3.17 8.53 -4.29
CA PRO A 120 4.44 8.43 -5.01
C PRO A 120 5.59 8.00 -4.10
N LEU A 121 6.53 7.20 -4.63
CA LEU A 121 7.69 6.73 -3.86
C LEU A 121 8.52 7.87 -3.30
N GLY A 122 8.71 8.94 -4.06
CA GLY A 122 9.46 10.11 -3.61
C GLY A 122 8.84 10.76 -2.37
N VAL A 123 7.51 10.83 -2.32
CA VAL A 123 6.79 11.33 -1.15
C VAL A 123 7.03 10.42 0.04
N MET A 124 6.91 9.12 -0.15
CA MET A 124 7.12 8.15 0.93
C MET A 124 8.54 8.21 1.49
N HIS A 125 9.54 8.27 0.60
CA HIS A 125 10.94 8.35 1.03
C HIS A 125 11.22 9.63 1.80
N ASN A 126 10.72 10.77 1.31
CA ASN A 126 10.90 12.05 1.97
C ASN A 126 10.24 12.08 3.35
N LEU A 127 8.99 11.65 3.43
CA LEU A 127 8.24 11.60 4.69
C LEU A 127 8.84 10.62 5.69
N SER A 128 9.26 9.43 5.24
CA SER A 128 9.83 8.43 6.15
C SER A 128 11.18 8.88 6.72
N THR A 129 11.92 9.70 5.98
CA THR A 129 13.19 10.26 6.45
C THR A 129 12.98 11.40 7.45
N GLN A 130 11.96 12.24 7.24
CA GLN A 130 11.76 13.47 8.00
C GLN A 130 10.67 13.40 9.05
N SER A 131 9.80 12.41 8.99
CA SER A 131 8.70 12.25 9.94
C SER A 131 8.86 10.97 10.77
N PRO A 132 9.19 11.09 12.07
CA PRO A 132 9.22 9.91 12.95
C PRO A 132 7.85 9.23 13.05
N ARG A 133 6.78 9.99 12.93
CA ARG A 133 5.41 9.46 12.99
C ARG A 133 5.13 8.53 11.82
N LEU A 134 5.51 8.94 10.61
CA LEU A 134 5.36 8.07 9.44
C LEU A 134 6.28 6.86 9.53
N HIS A 135 7.52 7.07 9.94
CA HIS A 135 8.48 5.97 10.09
C HIS A 135 7.94 4.88 11.03
N ASN A 136 7.41 5.29 12.18
CA ASN A 136 6.83 4.35 13.14
C ASN A 136 5.62 3.61 12.54
N ARG A 137 4.76 4.33 11.83
CA ARG A 137 3.59 3.72 11.18
C ARG A 137 4.02 2.73 10.10
N LEU A 138 5.05 3.05 9.32
CA LEU A 138 5.61 2.14 8.32
C LEU A 138 6.15 0.88 8.96
N MET A 139 6.86 0.99 10.08
CA MET A 139 7.35 -0.19 10.80
C MET A 139 6.20 -1.09 11.25
N GLN A 140 5.11 -0.50 11.73
CA GLN A 140 3.91 -1.25 12.08
C GLN A 140 3.30 -1.95 10.86
N LYS A 141 3.23 -1.27 9.72
CA LYS A 141 2.71 -1.85 8.48
C LYS A 141 3.60 -2.99 7.96
N TRP A 142 4.91 -2.85 8.05
CA TRP A 142 5.84 -3.93 7.74
C TRP A 142 5.61 -5.15 8.64
N GLN A 143 5.46 -4.92 9.93
CA GLN A 143 5.21 -6.00 10.89
C GLN A 143 3.87 -6.69 10.60
N GLN A 144 2.83 -5.93 10.29
CA GLN A 144 1.53 -6.48 9.90
C GLN A 144 1.62 -7.30 8.62
N ALA A 145 2.39 -6.83 7.64
CA ALA A 145 2.61 -7.56 6.39
C ALA A 145 3.33 -8.89 6.63
N LEU A 146 4.37 -8.89 7.45
CA LEU A 146 5.08 -10.10 7.82
C LEU A 146 4.17 -11.09 8.56
N LYS A 147 3.43 -10.60 9.54
CA LYS A 147 2.47 -11.42 10.29
C LYS A 147 1.40 -12.01 9.35
N GLY A 148 0.88 -11.22 8.44
CA GLY A 148 -0.10 -11.69 7.46
C GLY A 148 0.45 -12.81 6.57
N ALA A 149 1.70 -12.70 6.14
CA ALA A 149 2.37 -13.74 5.36
C ALA A 149 2.57 -15.01 6.19
N ASP A 150 2.98 -14.87 7.45
CA ASP A 150 3.18 -16.01 8.36
C ASP A 150 1.85 -16.72 8.65
N ASP A 151 0.79 -15.96 8.89
CA ASP A 151 -0.55 -16.52 9.14
C ASP A 151 -1.06 -17.26 7.90
N TRP A 152 -0.82 -16.72 6.71
CA TRP A 152 -1.19 -17.37 5.45
C TRP A 152 -0.46 -18.72 5.29
N LEU A 153 0.84 -18.75 5.56
CA LEU A 153 1.62 -19.97 5.52
C LEU A 153 1.14 -21.00 6.54
N ALA A 154 0.85 -20.57 7.76
CA ALA A 154 0.34 -21.43 8.80
C ALA A 154 -1.00 -22.07 8.40
N ASP A 155 -1.91 -21.29 7.84
CA ASP A 155 -3.21 -21.78 7.37
C ASP A 155 -3.07 -22.78 6.24
N LEU A 156 -2.13 -22.56 5.30
CA LEU A 156 -1.89 -23.48 4.20
C LEU A 156 -1.27 -24.80 4.65
N ASN A 157 -0.52 -24.80 5.75
CA ASN A 157 0.25 -25.95 6.20
C ASN A 157 -0.38 -26.71 7.36
N PHE A 158 -1.53 -26.24 7.90
CA PHE A 158 -2.10 -26.84 9.10
C PHE A 158 -2.43 -28.35 8.92
N GLY A 159 -2.79 -28.76 7.72
CA GLY A 159 -3.09 -30.16 7.41
C GLY A 159 -1.86 -31.06 7.31
N THR A 160 -0.67 -30.52 7.20
CA THR A 160 0.58 -31.27 7.08
C THR A 160 1.36 -31.33 8.39
N ALA A 161 0.99 -30.55 9.39
CA ALA A 161 1.69 -30.46 10.67
C ALA A 161 1.29 -31.53 11.68
N ARG A 162 0.87 -32.66 11.23
CA ARG A 162 0.41 -33.77 12.11
C ARG A 162 1.51 -34.75 12.40
#